data_3be929da9b5dad558e2dfece1a35592f
#
_entry.id   3be929da9b5dad558e2dfece1a35592f
#
_cell.length_a   1.000
_cell.length_b   1.000
_cell.length_c   1.000
_cell.angle_alpha   90.00
_cell.angle_beta   90.00
_cell.angle_gamma   90.00
#
_symmetry.space_group_name_H-M   'P 1'
#
loop_
_entity.id
_entity.type
_entity.pdbx_description
1 polymer ?
#
loop_
_entity_poly.entity_id
_entity_poly.type
_entity_poly.pdbx_seq_one_letter_code
_entity_poly.pdbx_strand_id
1 'polypeptide(L)'
;MDILVIFHSNYSATFFRNTFKDHLLSFGRHADAEVYYFNTFIKESNYLKRQSFDLIIYHYSFMAQKWSCNGALLKHNWLKSIKGRRVAIAQDEYFNSNEVNEFLKYHDVKVLFSCCDRLQDIKLIYPKHLNNLEKVISVLPGYIETKNLKPLNRLKKHVNRKVDIFYRARNNSMVLGKLSLGKSRIAKEFLFLELPHLTLDISLDPDDTILGEQWFLSLENARVVLGVEGGASVFDPDGSLSSRVDEYMKNNPEASYSELNENVLKESEGSLDYKTISPRSFEAIMTNTCQVLHEGSYSSVLTPNKHYIQLNKDFSNIKNVLLLIENQEYCEKIATNAYRDIIGNNAHTYEKFVDIVISNGLKSRREFRHNNSRFWLKCQSKFHLYVFAQIIKIIRKYIY
;
A
#
# COMPACT_ATOMS: atom_id res chain seq x y z
N MET A 1 -15.90 -20.25 11.75
CA MET A 1 -14.45 -20.01 11.55
C MET A 1 -14.08 -18.76 12.31
N ASP A 2 -12.95 -18.81 13.04
CA ASP A 2 -12.44 -17.67 13.83
C ASP A 2 -11.10 -17.22 13.27
N ILE A 3 -11.03 -15.96 12.87
CA ILE A 3 -9.83 -15.33 12.28
C ILE A 3 -9.30 -14.26 13.24
N LEU A 4 -8.00 -14.29 13.51
CA LEU A 4 -7.32 -13.20 14.22
C LEU A 4 -6.49 -12.39 13.23
N VAL A 5 -6.77 -11.10 13.10
CA VAL A 5 -5.96 -10.14 12.34
C VAL A 5 -5.09 -9.34 13.30
N ILE A 6 -3.78 -9.53 13.18
CA ILE A 6 -2.77 -8.83 13.97
C ILE A 6 -2.24 -7.66 13.13
N PHE A 7 -2.40 -6.46 13.62
CA PHE A 7 -1.97 -5.25 12.94
C PHE A 7 -1.17 -4.32 13.88
N HIS A 8 -0.49 -3.34 13.33
CA HIS A 8 0.18 -2.30 14.10
C HIS A 8 -0.27 -0.92 13.63
N SER A 9 -0.69 -0.10 14.56
CA SER A 9 -0.99 1.31 14.30
C SER A 9 -0.87 2.10 15.59
N ASN A 10 -0.07 3.15 15.55
CA ASN A 10 -0.02 4.17 16.59
C ASN A 10 -1.13 5.21 16.43
N TYR A 11 -2.13 4.92 15.61
CA TYR A 11 -3.24 5.81 15.25
C TYR A 11 -2.79 7.18 14.72
N SER A 12 -1.60 7.24 14.12
CA SER A 12 -1.11 8.41 13.39
C SER A 12 -1.94 8.69 12.13
N ALA A 13 -1.56 9.72 11.38
CA ALA A 13 -2.21 10.06 10.11
C ALA A 13 -2.38 8.87 9.14
N THR A 14 -1.47 7.88 9.19
CA THR A 14 -1.53 6.67 8.36
C THR A 14 -2.80 5.85 8.62
N PHE A 15 -3.26 5.74 9.88
CA PHE A 15 -4.49 5.02 10.23
C PHE A 15 -5.74 5.64 9.57
N PHE A 16 -5.71 6.93 9.29
CA PHE A 16 -6.84 7.63 8.66
C PHE A 16 -6.85 7.57 7.14
N ARG A 17 -5.83 6.98 6.51
CA ARG A 17 -5.85 6.71 5.07
C ARG A 17 -6.89 5.64 4.77
N ASN A 18 -7.71 5.89 3.76
CA ASN A 18 -8.75 4.94 3.37
C ASN A 18 -8.15 3.61 2.92
N THR A 19 -7.04 3.62 2.17
CA THR A 19 -6.31 2.40 1.78
C THR A 19 -5.95 1.51 2.97
N PHE A 20 -5.44 2.09 4.06
CA PHE A 20 -5.13 1.34 5.28
C PHE A 20 -6.39 0.77 5.93
N LYS A 21 -7.41 1.63 6.13
CA LYS A 21 -8.67 1.24 6.80
C LYS A 21 -9.42 0.18 6.01
N ASP A 22 -9.54 0.37 4.71
CA ASP A 22 -10.29 -0.55 3.86
C ASP A 22 -9.58 -1.89 3.77
N HIS A 23 -8.24 -1.92 3.66
CA HIS A 23 -7.47 -3.16 3.67
C HIS A 23 -7.60 -3.91 5.00
N LEU A 24 -7.43 -3.21 6.14
CA LEU A 24 -7.53 -3.82 7.46
C LEU A 24 -8.94 -4.35 7.72
N LEU A 25 -9.96 -3.54 7.44
CA LEU A 25 -11.35 -3.88 7.75
C LEU A 25 -12.00 -4.82 6.73
N SER A 26 -11.36 -5.06 5.57
CA SER A 26 -11.89 -5.96 4.54
C SER A 26 -12.17 -7.36 5.07
N PHE A 27 -11.33 -7.87 5.95
CA PHE A 27 -11.54 -9.20 6.55
C PHE A 27 -12.85 -9.29 7.33
N GLY A 28 -13.16 -8.29 8.16
CA GLY A 28 -14.44 -8.27 8.90
C GLY A 28 -15.66 -7.94 8.06
N ARG A 29 -15.46 -7.43 6.84
CA ARG A 29 -16.55 -7.08 5.92
C ARG A 29 -16.91 -8.20 4.96
N HIS A 30 -15.90 -8.94 4.50
CA HIS A 30 -16.04 -9.87 3.38
C HIS A 30 -15.75 -11.34 3.75
N ALA A 31 -15.14 -11.62 4.91
CA ALA A 31 -14.96 -13.00 5.36
C ALA A 31 -16.28 -13.56 5.90
N ASP A 32 -16.62 -14.77 5.46
CA ASP A 32 -17.66 -15.58 6.13
C ASP A 32 -17.10 -16.23 7.40
N ALA A 33 -16.79 -15.36 8.39
CA ALA A 33 -16.07 -15.73 9.61
C ALA A 33 -16.28 -14.71 10.74
N GLU A 34 -16.06 -15.15 11.98
CA GLU A 34 -15.88 -14.24 13.12
C GLU A 34 -14.43 -13.70 13.08
N VAL A 35 -14.28 -12.40 12.85
CA VAL A 35 -12.97 -11.74 12.74
C VAL A 35 -12.67 -10.92 13.97
N TYR A 36 -11.50 -11.17 14.55
CA TYR A 36 -10.97 -10.48 15.72
C TYR A 36 -9.72 -9.68 15.34
N TYR A 37 -9.56 -8.49 15.90
CA TYR A 37 -8.45 -7.59 15.59
C TYR A 37 -7.62 -7.32 16.83
N PHE A 38 -6.30 -7.38 16.67
CA PHE A 38 -5.36 -7.06 17.74
C PHE A 38 -4.29 -6.06 17.26
N ASN A 39 -4.24 -4.88 17.89
CA ASN A 39 -3.23 -3.87 17.62
C ASN A 39 -2.01 -4.07 18.54
N THR A 40 -0.87 -4.37 17.95
CA THR A 40 0.39 -4.60 18.69
C THR A 40 1.02 -3.31 19.26
N PHE A 41 0.50 -2.14 18.91
CA PHE A 41 0.86 -0.88 19.62
C PHE A 41 0.39 -0.90 21.08
N ILE A 42 -0.66 -1.65 21.38
CA ILE A 42 -1.17 -1.85 22.73
C ILE A 42 -0.40 -3.01 23.38
N LYS A 43 -0.22 -2.94 24.69
CA LYS A 43 0.51 -3.94 25.47
C LYS A 43 -0.01 -5.36 25.20
N GLU A 44 0.87 -6.35 25.24
CA GLU A 44 0.54 -7.77 25.09
C GLU A 44 -0.62 -8.23 25.99
N SER A 45 -1.41 -9.19 25.51
CA SER A 45 -2.58 -9.71 26.20
C SER A 45 -2.36 -11.15 26.68
N ASN A 46 -2.31 -11.36 27.99
CA ASN A 46 -2.24 -12.70 28.58
C ASN A 46 -3.51 -13.53 28.28
N TYR A 47 -4.64 -12.87 28.09
CA TYR A 47 -5.87 -13.52 27.67
C TYR A 47 -5.74 -14.05 26.22
N LEU A 48 -5.23 -13.23 25.29
CA LEU A 48 -5.04 -13.60 23.91
C LEU A 48 -4.05 -14.76 23.73
N LYS A 49 -2.99 -14.81 24.53
CA LYS A 49 -1.99 -15.90 24.51
C LYS A 49 -2.59 -17.30 24.72
N ARG A 50 -3.73 -17.40 25.39
CA ARG A 50 -4.43 -18.66 25.71
C ARG A 50 -5.50 -19.03 24.69
N GLN A 51 -5.70 -18.20 23.66
CA GLN A 51 -6.75 -18.43 22.65
C GLN A 51 -6.23 -19.24 21.47
N SER A 52 -7.15 -19.77 20.71
CA SER A 52 -6.89 -20.48 19.46
C SER A 52 -7.80 -19.94 18.35
N PHE A 53 -7.23 -19.87 17.14
CA PHE A 53 -7.92 -19.40 15.95
C PHE A 53 -7.71 -20.38 14.81
N ASP A 54 -8.62 -20.40 13.84
CA ASP A 54 -8.45 -21.20 12.64
C ASP A 54 -7.36 -20.60 11.74
N LEU A 55 -7.34 -19.25 11.67
CA LEU A 55 -6.38 -18.49 10.90
C LEU A 55 -5.89 -17.28 11.70
N ILE A 56 -4.59 -17.06 11.69
CA ILE A 56 -3.93 -15.86 12.23
C ILE A 56 -3.28 -15.14 11.06
N ILE A 57 -3.68 -13.89 10.82
CA ILE A 57 -3.21 -13.05 9.73
C ILE A 57 -2.32 -11.95 10.30
N TYR A 58 -1.04 -11.97 9.98
CA TYR A 58 -0.14 -10.84 10.21
C TYR A 58 -0.34 -9.84 9.07
N HIS A 59 -1.06 -8.74 9.38
CA HIS A 59 -1.37 -7.69 8.41
C HIS A 59 -0.11 -6.94 7.98
N TYR A 60 -0.09 -6.39 6.77
CA TYR A 60 1.09 -5.68 6.27
C TYR A 60 1.56 -4.54 7.18
N SER A 61 0.66 -3.87 7.89
CA SER A 61 1.04 -2.81 8.84
C SER A 61 1.79 -3.34 10.07
N PHE A 62 1.53 -4.59 10.47
CA PHE A 62 2.33 -5.27 11.48
C PHE A 62 3.73 -5.58 10.92
N MET A 63 3.80 -6.13 9.71
CA MET A 63 5.08 -6.44 9.04
C MET A 63 5.91 -5.18 8.76
N ALA A 64 5.25 -4.03 8.57
CA ALA A 64 5.92 -2.74 8.34
C ALA A 64 6.69 -2.20 9.58
N GLN A 65 6.58 -2.83 10.75
CA GLN A 65 7.39 -2.45 11.93
C GLN A 65 8.90 -2.59 11.68
N LYS A 66 9.30 -3.43 10.71
CA LYS A 66 10.69 -3.53 10.23
C LYS A 66 11.32 -2.17 9.86
N TRP A 67 10.51 -1.14 9.55
CA TRP A 67 10.97 0.22 9.27
C TRP A 67 11.26 1.05 10.53
N SER A 68 10.80 0.62 11.70
CA SER A 68 10.93 1.40 12.94
C SER A 68 12.32 1.28 13.56
N CYS A 69 12.83 0.07 13.65
CA CYS A 69 14.17 -0.26 14.12
C CYS A 69 14.44 -1.75 13.87
N ASN A 70 15.71 -2.12 13.82
CA ASN A 70 16.10 -3.53 13.75
C ASN A 70 15.57 -4.30 14.97
N GLY A 71 15.02 -5.49 14.73
CA GLY A 71 14.43 -6.34 15.77
C GLY A 71 13.02 -5.93 16.22
N ALA A 72 12.37 -4.99 15.53
CA ALA A 72 11.02 -4.52 15.92
C ALA A 72 9.97 -5.63 15.85
N LEU A 73 10.03 -6.49 14.82
CA LEU A 73 9.13 -7.65 14.70
C LEU A 73 9.40 -8.70 15.78
N LEU A 74 10.66 -8.93 16.13
CA LEU A 74 11.07 -9.95 17.09
C LEU A 74 10.63 -9.62 18.53
N LYS A 75 10.34 -8.35 18.85
CA LYS A 75 9.73 -7.96 20.15
C LYS A 75 8.36 -8.60 20.38
N HIS A 76 7.71 -9.09 19.32
CA HIS A 76 6.40 -9.71 19.36
C HIS A 76 6.45 -11.25 19.39
N ASN A 77 7.55 -11.86 19.81
CA ASN A 77 7.70 -13.31 19.88
C ASN A 77 6.64 -14.01 20.75
N TRP A 78 6.02 -13.30 21.70
CA TRP A 78 4.91 -13.79 22.50
C TRP A 78 3.68 -14.21 21.67
N LEU A 79 3.49 -13.65 20.45
CA LEU A 79 2.43 -14.05 19.53
C LEU A 79 2.51 -15.52 19.12
N LYS A 80 3.69 -16.16 19.26
CA LYS A 80 3.89 -17.60 19.02
C LYS A 80 3.02 -18.47 19.92
N SER A 81 2.69 -18.01 21.14
CA SER A 81 1.86 -18.77 22.10
C SER A 81 0.40 -18.91 21.64
N ILE A 82 -0.11 -18.02 20.78
CA ILE A 82 -1.46 -18.08 20.23
C ILE A 82 -1.52 -19.27 19.26
N LYS A 83 -2.49 -20.17 19.45
CA LYS A 83 -2.65 -21.35 18.59
C LYS A 83 -3.41 -21.00 17.32
N GLY A 84 -2.96 -21.50 16.16
CA GLY A 84 -3.61 -21.31 14.87
C GLY A 84 -2.65 -21.41 13.70
N ARG A 85 -3.21 -21.60 12.49
CA ARG A 85 -2.44 -21.53 11.25
C ARG A 85 -2.12 -20.07 10.95
N ARG A 86 -0.89 -19.79 10.55
CA ARG A 86 -0.37 -18.44 10.37
C ARG A 86 -0.10 -18.12 8.93
N VAL A 87 -0.53 -16.93 8.53
CA VAL A 87 -0.21 -16.32 7.24
C VAL A 87 0.24 -14.89 7.46
N ALA A 88 1.01 -14.34 6.53
CA ALA A 88 1.45 -12.95 6.57
C ALA A 88 1.14 -12.24 5.25
N ILE A 89 0.85 -10.95 5.33
CA ILE A 89 0.71 -10.06 4.18
C ILE A 89 1.85 -9.07 4.27
N ALA A 90 2.67 -8.98 3.23
CA ALA A 90 3.84 -8.12 3.19
C ALA A 90 3.70 -7.05 2.11
N GLN A 91 4.25 -5.87 2.41
CA GLN A 91 4.46 -4.77 1.48
C GLN A 91 5.84 -4.17 1.71
N ASP A 92 6.38 -3.47 0.72
CA ASP A 92 7.69 -2.81 0.80
C ASP A 92 8.81 -3.75 1.25
N GLU A 93 8.88 -4.92 0.60
CA GLU A 93 9.66 -6.09 1.03
C GLU A 93 11.16 -5.94 0.76
N TYR A 94 11.56 -4.90 0.06
CA TYR A 94 12.93 -4.59 -0.34
C TYR A 94 13.84 -4.11 0.81
N PHE A 95 13.30 -3.92 2.01
CA PHE A 95 14.02 -3.43 3.19
C PHE A 95 13.84 -4.36 4.38
N ASN A 96 14.93 -4.61 5.14
CA ASN A 96 14.96 -5.46 6.35
C ASN A 96 14.29 -6.83 6.18
N SER A 97 14.48 -7.45 5.01
CA SER A 97 13.88 -8.76 4.72
C SER A 97 14.46 -9.89 5.55
N ASN A 98 15.69 -9.76 6.07
CA ASN A 98 16.29 -10.75 6.96
C ASN A 98 15.47 -10.87 8.24
N GLU A 99 15.12 -9.76 8.89
CA GLU A 99 14.25 -9.75 10.07
C GLU A 99 12.87 -10.35 9.78
N VAL A 100 12.33 -10.03 8.61
CA VAL A 100 11.05 -10.60 8.16
C VAL A 100 11.17 -12.12 8.03
N ASN A 101 12.22 -12.64 7.38
CA ASN A 101 12.43 -14.10 7.23
C ASN A 101 12.59 -14.80 8.58
N GLU A 102 13.34 -14.22 9.52
CA GLU A 102 13.48 -14.74 10.89
C GLU A 102 12.12 -14.81 11.60
N PHE A 103 11.32 -13.72 11.50
CA PHE A 103 9.97 -13.69 12.06
C PHE A 103 9.08 -14.77 11.44
N LEU A 104 9.05 -14.89 10.10
CA LEU A 104 8.26 -15.89 9.39
C LEU A 104 8.64 -17.32 9.84
N LYS A 105 9.94 -17.60 9.97
CA LYS A 105 10.45 -18.88 10.44
C LYS A 105 10.08 -19.16 11.89
N TYR A 106 10.36 -18.22 12.79
CA TYR A 106 10.08 -18.35 14.21
C TYR A 106 8.59 -18.59 14.47
N HIS A 107 7.71 -17.84 13.82
CA HIS A 107 6.26 -17.96 13.96
C HIS A 107 5.65 -19.11 13.16
N ASP A 108 6.43 -19.85 12.41
CA ASP A 108 5.96 -20.95 11.54
C ASP A 108 4.87 -20.48 10.57
N VAL A 109 5.08 -19.32 9.93
CA VAL A 109 4.18 -18.79 8.91
C VAL A 109 4.22 -19.70 7.69
N LYS A 110 3.05 -20.10 7.18
CA LYS A 110 2.93 -21.08 6.10
C LYS A 110 2.71 -20.47 4.73
N VAL A 111 1.99 -19.36 4.68
CA VAL A 111 1.69 -18.67 3.43
C VAL A 111 2.01 -17.19 3.59
N LEU A 112 2.75 -16.66 2.62
CA LEU A 112 3.03 -15.23 2.51
C LEU A 112 2.28 -14.67 1.30
N PHE A 113 1.55 -13.58 1.52
CA PHE A 113 0.95 -12.76 0.48
C PHE A 113 1.86 -11.56 0.26
N SER A 114 2.48 -11.49 -0.91
CA SER A 114 3.56 -10.57 -1.28
C SER A 114 3.10 -9.62 -2.36
N CYS A 115 3.46 -8.34 -2.29
CA CYS A 115 3.25 -7.38 -3.38
C CYS A 115 4.32 -7.49 -4.49
N CYS A 116 5.33 -8.34 -4.30
CA CYS A 116 6.29 -8.71 -5.34
C CYS A 116 5.68 -9.76 -6.27
N ASP A 117 5.72 -9.55 -7.57
CA ASP A 117 5.22 -10.50 -8.59
C ASP A 117 6.34 -11.19 -9.37
N ARG A 118 7.58 -10.68 -9.31
CA ARG A 118 8.72 -11.26 -10.01
C ARG A 118 9.33 -12.41 -9.22
N LEU A 119 9.31 -13.61 -9.81
CA LEU A 119 9.83 -14.81 -9.17
C LEU A 119 11.31 -14.71 -8.74
N GLN A 120 12.13 -13.99 -9.51
CA GLN A 120 13.55 -13.77 -9.18
C GLN A 120 13.68 -12.94 -7.89
N ASP A 121 12.93 -11.85 -7.77
CA ASP A 121 12.93 -10.98 -6.60
C ASP A 121 12.34 -11.69 -5.38
N ILE A 122 11.26 -12.48 -5.57
CA ILE A 122 10.70 -13.33 -4.50
C ILE A 122 11.75 -14.30 -3.95
N LYS A 123 12.53 -14.97 -4.82
CA LYS A 123 13.60 -15.89 -4.39
C LYS A 123 14.73 -15.18 -3.67
N LEU A 124 15.04 -13.95 -4.06
CA LEU A 124 16.06 -13.12 -3.40
C LEU A 124 15.58 -12.65 -2.03
N ILE A 125 14.35 -12.14 -1.93
CA ILE A 125 13.79 -11.59 -0.69
C ILE A 125 13.44 -12.69 0.32
N TYR A 126 12.92 -13.84 -0.15
CA TYR A 126 12.44 -14.96 0.67
C TYR A 126 13.12 -16.29 0.30
N PRO A 127 14.43 -16.41 0.48
CA PRO A 127 15.14 -17.66 0.17
C PRO A 127 14.68 -18.77 1.13
N LYS A 128 14.45 -19.97 0.57
CA LYS A 128 13.88 -21.13 1.30
C LYS A 128 14.63 -21.52 2.58
N HIS A 129 15.95 -21.30 2.63
CA HIS A 129 16.75 -21.64 3.81
C HIS A 129 16.55 -20.69 5.00
N LEU A 130 16.00 -19.48 4.76
CA LEU A 130 15.75 -18.49 5.81
C LEU A 130 14.33 -18.56 6.40
N ASN A 131 13.40 -19.28 5.77
CA ASN A 131 12.01 -19.35 6.20
C ASN A 131 11.41 -20.76 5.97
N ASN A 132 10.15 -20.97 6.46
CA ASN A 132 9.42 -22.25 6.36
C ASN A 132 8.14 -22.09 5.51
N LEU A 133 8.13 -21.18 4.55
CA LEU A 133 6.95 -20.91 3.72
C LEU A 133 6.62 -22.11 2.82
N GLU A 134 5.34 -22.51 2.83
CA GLU A 134 4.79 -23.47 1.88
C GLU A 134 4.49 -22.80 0.54
N LYS A 135 4.03 -21.52 0.59
CA LYS A 135 3.66 -20.72 -0.59
C LYS A 135 3.98 -19.25 -0.40
N VAL A 136 4.38 -18.60 -1.49
CA VAL A 136 4.34 -17.15 -1.67
C VAL A 136 3.33 -16.85 -2.78
N ILE A 137 2.37 -15.98 -2.51
CA ILE A 137 1.26 -15.65 -3.42
C ILE A 137 1.31 -14.16 -3.69
N SER A 138 1.36 -13.79 -4.96
CA SER A 138 1.34 -12.38 -5.35
C SER A 138 -0.05 -11.78 -5.11
N VAL A 139 -0.06 -10.59 -4.49
CA VAL A 139 -1.25 -9.78 -4.22
C VAL A 139 -0.96 -8.32 -4.53
N LEU A 140 -2.01 -7.50 -4.62
CA LEU A 140 -1.85 -6.07 -4.85
C LEU A 140 -1.75 -5.30 -3.50
N PRO A 141 -1.12 -4.11 -3.48
CA PRO A 141 -1.00 -3.31 -2.27
C PRO A 141 -2.30 -2.63 -1.84
N GLY A 142 -3.35 -2.72 -2.66
CA GLY A 142 -4.69 -2.20 -2.37
C GLY A 142 -5.70 -2.70 -3.39
N TYR A 143 -6.97 -2.53 -3.07
CA TYR A 143 -8.10 -3.05 -3.83
C TYR A 143 -9.28 -2.08 -3.79
N ILE A 144 -10.30 -2.34 -4.58
CA ILE A 144 -11.53 -1.55 -4.65
C ILE A 144 -12.49 -2.01 -3.53
N GLU A 145 -12.93 -1.07 -2.69
CA GLU A 145 -14.01 -1.31 -1.72
C GLU A 145 -15.36 -1.01 -2.38
N THR A 146 -16.06 -2.04 -2.77
CA THR A 146 -17.28 -1.95 -3.58
C THR A 146 -18.38 -1.12 -2.95
N LYS A 147 -18.52 -1.16 -1.60
CA LYS A 147 -19.52 -0.36 -0.88
C LYS A 147 -19.31 1.15 -0.96
N ASN A 148 -18.08 1.59 -1.29
CA ASN A 148 -17.73 2.99 -1.44
C ASN A 148 -17.88 3.48 -2.89
N LEU A 149 -18.25 2.60 -3.83
CA LEU A 149 -18.42 2.95 -5.23
C LEU A 149 -19.65 3.81 -5.44
N LYS A 150 -19.47 4.93 -6.13
CA LYS A 150 -20.57 5.71 -6.69
C LYS A 150 -20.83 5.22 -8.13
N PRO A 151 -22.08 5.01 -8.55
CA PRO A 151 -22.39 4.75 -9.95
C PRO A 151 -21.84 5.86 -10.85
N LEU A 152 -21.38 5.51 -12.04
CA LEU A 152 -20.69 6.44 -12.95
C LEU A 152 -21.52 7.70 -13.24
N ASN A 153 -22.86 7.57 -13.37
CA ASN A 153 -23.77 8.69 -13.60
C ASN A 153 -23.95 9.64 -12.40
N ARG A 154 -23.45 9.26 -11.21
CA ARG A 154 -23.43 10.10 -10.00
C ARG A 154 -22.09 10.76 -9.74
N LEU A 155 -21.05 10.40 -10.52
CA LEU A 155 -19.75 11.03 -10.44
C LEU A 155 -19.75 12.37 -11.16
N LYS A 156 -18.90 13.28 -10.73
CA LYS A 156 -18.75 14.60 -11.32
C LYS A 156 -18.19 14.49 -12.73
N LYS A 157 -18.92 15.03 -13.73
CA LYS A 157 -18.48 15.04 -15.13
C LYS A 157 -17.19 15.86 -15.28
N HIS A 158 -16.32 15.49 -16.20
CA HIS A 158 -15.03 16.16 -16.41
C HIS A 158 -15.17 17.65 -16.70
N VAL A 159 -16.18 18.07 -17.47
CA VAL A 159 -16.48 19.47 -17.78
C VAL A 159 -16.76 20.33 -16.52
N ASN A 160 -17.21 19.74 -15.43
CA ASN A 160 -17.51 20.42 -14.18
C ASN A 160 -16.37 20.39 -13.15
N ARG A 161 -15.23 19.74 -13.48
CA ARG A 161 -14.08 19.64 -12.58
C ARG A 161 -13.25 20.91 -12.66
N LYS A 162 -12.82 21.40 -11.49
CA LYS A 162 -12.17 22.72 -11.37
C LYS A 162 -10.64 22.66 -11.49
N VAL A 163 -10.06 21.50 -11.25
CA VAL A 163 -8.61 21.27 -11.29
C VAL A 163 -8.28 20.46 -12.53
N ASP A 164 -7.35 20.93 -13.32
CA ASP A 164 -6.93 20.23 -14.53
C ASP A 164 -5.98 19.10 -14.20
N ILE A 165 -4.96 19.37 -13.38
CA ILE A 165 -3.97 18.36 -12.98
C ILE A 165 -3.80 18.40 -11.46
N PHE A 166 -4.05 17.27 -10.82
CA PHE A 166 -3.91 17.07 -9.37
C PHE A 166 -2.77 16.09 -9.08
N TYR A 167 -1.96 16.41 -8.07
CA TYR A 167 -0.98 15.45 -7.56
C TYR A 167 -0.56 15.75 -6.13
N ARG A 168 -0.42 14.72 -5.32
CA ARG A 168 0.18 14.77 -3.98
C ARG A 168 1.18 13.63 -3.85
N ALA A 169 2.43 13.96 -3.57
CA ALA A 169 3.45 12.95 -3.27
C ALA A 169 4.41 13.51 -2.21
N ARG A 170 5.25 12.63 -1.69
CA ARG A 170 6.39 12.99 -0.86
C ARG A 170 7.66 12.65 -1.61
N ASN A 171 8.73 13.37 -1.34
CA ASN A 171 10.05 12.93 -1.73
C ASN A 171 10.33 11.60 -1.02
N ASN A 172 10.57 10.55 -1.80
CA ASN A 172 10.99 9.28 -1.24
C ASN A 172 12.46 9.33 -0.83
N SER A 173 12.84 8.47 0.12
CA SER A 173 14.25 8.28 0.43
C SER A 173 15.01 7.78 -0.81
N MET A 174 16.17 8.35 -1.08
CA MET A 174 17.03 7.97 -2.20
C MET A 174 17.56 6.53 -2.07
N VAL A 175 17.53 5.94 -0.87
CA VAL A 175 17.93 4.56 -0.63
C VAL A 175 17.09 3.53 -1.41
N LEU A 176 15.86 3.90 -1.79
CA LEU A 176 15.00 3.02 -2.59
C LEU A 176 15.44 2.93 -4.06
N GLY A 177 16.49 3.66 -4.44
CA GLY A 177 17.06 3.64 -5.78
C GLY A 177 16.33 4.53 -6.79
N LYS A 178 16.75 4.45 -8.03
CA LYS A 178 16.27 5.27 -9.14
C LYS A 178 14.74 5.20 -9.34
N LEU A 179 14.16 4.06 -9.06
CA LEU A 179 12.71 3.84 -9.25
C LEU A 179 11.88 4.74 -8.32
N SER A 180 12.37 5.02 -7.12
CA SER A 180 11.67 5.84 -6.13
C SER A 180 11.59 7.33 -6.51
N LEU A 181 12.51 7.81 -7.35
CA LEU A 181 12.58 9.22 -7.77
C LEU A 181 11.43 9.61 -8.71
N GLY A 182 10.79 8.65 -9.36
CA GLY A 182 9.72 8.90 -10.32
C GLY A 182 8.61 9.79 -9.76
N LYS A 183 8.26 9.63 -8.46
CA LYS A 183 7.19 10.39 -7.80
C LYS A 183 7.47 11.89 -7.72
N SER A 184 8.68 12.27 -7.35
CA SER A 184 9.05 13.68 -7.28
C SER A 184 9.38 14.24 -8.66
N ARG A 185 9.97 13.44 -9.54
CA ARG A 185 10.38 13.86 -10.86
C ARG A 185 9.17 14.24 -11.73
N ILE A 186 8.09 13.43 -11.75
CA ILE A 186 6.89 13.75 -12.50
C ILE A 186 6.25 15.06 -12.02
N ALA A 187 6.19 15.31 -10.71
CA ALA A 187 5.65 16.56 -10.17
C ALA A 187 6.49 17.79 -10.57
N LYS A 188 7.81 17.68 -10.41
CA LYS A 188 8.75 18.76 -10.73
C LYS A 188 8.70 19.14 -12.21
N GLU A 189 8.58 18.13 -13.09
CA GLU A 189 8.48 18.35 -14.53
C GLU A 189 7.23 19.16 -14.89
N PHE A 190 6.04 18.75 -14.38
CA PHE A 190 4.81 19.48 -14.65
C PHE A 190 4.79 20.89 -14.05
N LEU A 191 5.43 21.12 -12.91
CA LEU A 191 5.57 22.46 -12.33
C LEU A 191 6.55 23.34 -13.13
N PHE A 192 7.60 22.74 -13.69
CA PHE A 192 8.62 23.46 -14.49
C PHE A 192 8.06 23.94 -15.84
N LEU A 193 7.07 23.26 -16.40
CA LEU A 193 6.49 23.59 -17.72
C LEU A 193 5.72 24.92 -17.76
N GLU A 194 5.43 25.55 -16.61
CA GLU A 194 4.73 26.84 -16.54
C GLU A 194 3.46 26.86 -17.42
N LEU A 195 2.44 26.10 -17.07
CA LEU A 195 1.21 25.92 -17.83
C LEU A 195 0.10 26.89 -17.35
N PRO A 196 0.16 28.21 -17.66
CA PRO A 196 -0.73 29.22 -17.07
C PRO A 196 -2.21 29.06 -17.49
N HIS A 197 -2.48 28.31 -18.52
CA HIS A 197 -3.84 28.00 -19.02
C HIS A 197 -4.47 26.77 -18.35
N LEU A 198 -3.71 26.03 -17.52
CA LEU A 198 -4.19 24.89 -16.76
C LEU A 198 -4.18 25.18 -15.25
N THR A 199 -5.23 24.74 -14.57
CA THR A 199 -5.29 24.81 -13.10
C THR A 199 -4.55 23.60 -12.52
N LEU A 200 -3.36 23.86 -11.94
CA LEU A 200 -2.52 22.86 -11.32
C LEU A 200 -2.73 22.87 -9.79
N ASP A 201 -2.94 21.70 -9.23
CA ASP A 201 -2.93 21.46 -7.77
C ASP A 201 -1.94 20.32 -7.46
N ILE A 202 -0.65 20.65 -7.56
CA ILE A 202 0.48 19.73 -7.43
C ILE A 202 1.31 20.13 -6.21
N SER A 203 1.52 19.19 -5.27
CA SER A 203 2.42 19.42 -4.14
C SER A 203 3.23 18.20 -3.75
N LEU A 204 4.48 18.46 -3.35
CA LEU A 204 5.41 17.51 -2.73
C LEU A 204 5.61 17.80 -1.24
N ASP A 205 4.97 18.85 -0.72
CA ASP A 205 5.07 19.22 0.68
C ASP A 205 4.31 18.21 1.56
N PRO A 206 4.96 17.65 2.61
CA PRO A 206 4.29 16.80 3.58
C PRO A 206 3.07 17.44 4.26
N ASP A 207 3.09 18.77 4.46
CA ASP A 207 2.02 19.50 5.12
C ASP A 207 0.75 19.58 4.25
N ASP A 208 0.88 19.48 2.94
CA ASP A 208 -0.22 19.40 1.98
C ASP A 208 -0.84 18.00 1.87
N THR A 209 -0.56 17.11 2.83
CA THR A 209 -1.11 15.75 2.83
C THR A 209 -2.62 15.75 3.02
N ILE A 210 -3.37 15.26 2.03
CA ILE A 210 -4.83 15.11 2.08
C ILE A 210 -5.19 13.69 2.49
N LEU A 211 -6.12 13.53 3.44
CA LEU A 211 -6.51 12.25 4.03
C LEU A 211 -8.03 12.06 4.03
N GLY A 212 -8.44 10.79 4.12
CA GLY A 212 -9.84 10.42 4.32
C GLY A 212 -10.74 10.81 3.15
N GLU A 213 -11.92 11.32 3.44
CA GLU A 213 -12.92 11.69 2.43
C GLU A 213 -12.45 12.83 1.53
N GLN A 214 -11.70 13.79 2.10
CA GLN A 214 -11.19 14.93 1.35
C GLN A 214 -10.28 14.50 0.18
N TRP A 215 -9.57 13.39 0.32
CA TRP A 215 -8.77 12.82 -0.77
C TRP A 215 -9.63 12.43 -1.99
N PHE A 216 -10.76 11.74 -1.76
CA PHE A 216 -11.68 11.37 -2.83
C PHE A 216 -12.38 12.57 -3.45
N LEU A 217 -12.73 13.58 -2.64
CA LEU A 217 -13.28 14.83 -3.14
C LEU A 217 -12.28 15.58 -4.03
N SER A 218 -11.00 15.59 -3.67
CA SER A 218 -9.95 16.19 -4.50
C SER A 218 -9.79 15.45 -5.84
N LEU A 219 -9.79 14.12 -5.83
CA LEU A 219 -9.75 13.31 -7.05
C LEU A 219 -11.00 13.56 -7.92
N GLU A 220 -12.20 13.58 -7.34
CA GLU A 220 -13.46 13.82 -8.06
C GLU A 220 -13.54 15.24 -8.62
N ASN A 221 -12.77 16.19 -8.06
CA ASN A 221 -12.68 17.57 -8.54
C ASN A 221 -11.59 17.80 -9.59
N ALA A 222 -10.68 16.83 -9.78
CA ALA A 222 -9.59 16.90 -10.74
C ALA A 222 -9.91 16.13 -12.04
N ARG A 223 -9.59 16.73 -13.20
CA ARG A 223 -9.72 16.04 -14.50
C ARG A 223 -8.69 14.93 -14.66
N VAL A 224 -7.46 15.25 -14.27
CA VAL A 224 -6.31 14.35 -14.39
C VAL A 224 -5.57 14.25 -13.05
N VAL A 225 -5.08 13.07 -12.74
CA VAL A 225 -4.12 12.81 -11.66
C VAL A 225 -2.84 12.21 -12.22
N LEU A 226 -1.70 12.70 -11.74
CA LEU A 226 -0.40 12.15 -12.10
C LEU A 226 -0.09 10.90 -11.26
N GLY A 227 0.73 10.00 -11.81
CA GLY A 227 1.16 8.84 -11.05
C GLY A 227 2.33 8.08 -11.66
N VAL A 228 2.90 7.21 -10.82
CA VAL A 228 3.98 6.29 -11.17
C VAL A 228 3.78 4.99 -10.40
N GLU A 229 4.42 3.91 -10.84
CA GLU A 229 4.50 2.68 -10.05
C GLU A 229 5.17 2.93 -8.68
N GLY A 230 4.74 2.19 -7.67
CA GLY A 230 5.46 2.09 -6.40
C GLY A 230 6.60 1.08 -6.52
N GLY A 231 7.57 1.14 -5.58
CA GLY A 231 8.60 0.13 -5.50
C GLY A 231 10.00 0.66 -5.26
N ALA A 232 11.00 -0.21 -5.47
CA ALA A 232 12.41 0.07 -5.30
C ALA A 232 13.26 -0.69 -6.31
N SER A 233 14.39 -0.10 -6.70
CA SER A 233 15.42 -0.74 -7.53
C SER A 233 16.64 -1.20 -6.72
N VAL A 234 16.62 -0.97 -5.41
CA VAL A 234 17.69 -1.33 -4.46
C VAL A 234 17.15 -2.29 -3.42
N PHE A 235 17.91 -3.34 -3.13
CA PHE A 235 17.63 -4.32 -2.07
C PHE A 235 18.53 -4.09 -0.86
N ASP A 236 17.92 -3.81 0.29
CA ASP A 236 18.59 -3.60 1.57
C ASP A 236 18.08 -4.60 2.61
N PRO A 237 18.61 -5.86 2.61
CA PRO A 237 18.05 -6.95 3.40
C PRO A 237 18.23 -6.81 4.92
N ASP A 238 19.16 -5.99 5.38
CA ASP A 238 19.52 -5.82 6.80
C ASP A 238 19.53 -4.36 7.29
N GLY A 239 19.21 -3.39 6.41
CA GLY A 239 19.19 -1.97 6.74
C GLY A 239 20.56 -1.30 6.76
N SER A 240 21.62 -2.02 6.44
CA SER A 240 23.01 -1.49 6.45
C SER A 240 23.21 -0.43 5.36
N LEU A 241 22.59 -0.64 4.19
CA LEU A 241 22.67 0.31 3.09
C LEU A 241 21.94 1.62 3.41
N SER A 242 20.76 1.52 4.05
CA SER A 242 20.04 2.71 4.54
C SER A 242 20.89 3.53 5.49
N SER A 243 21.59 2.89 6.43
CA SER A 243 22.47 3.56 7.37
C SER A 243 23.64 4.28 6.67
N ARG A 244 24.21 3.66 5.63
CA ARG A 244 25.28 4.28 4.80
C ARG A 244 24.76 5.48 4.02
N VAL A 245 23.55 5.40 3.47
CA VAL A 245 22.90 6.50 2.76
C VAL A 245 22.64 7.67 3.71
N ASP A 246 22.11 7.40 4.91
CA ASP A 246 21.82 8.43 5.90
C ASP A 246 23.10 9.14 6.35
N GLU A 247 24.19 8.39 6.58
CA GLU A 247 25.51 8.95 6.92
C GLU A 247 26.07 9.81 5.77
N TYR A 248 26.00 9.33 4.53
CA TYR A 248 26.47 10.08 3.36
C TYR A 248 25.68 11.39 3.20
N MET A 249 24.35 11.33 3.27
CA MET A 249 23.48 12.49 3.12
C MET A 249 23.64 13.50 4.27
N LYS A 250 23.93 13.04 5.47
CA LYS A 250 24.25 13.91 6.61
C LYS A 250 25.51 14.74 6.35
N ASN A 251 26.51 14.14 5.72
CA ASN A 251 27.78 14.79 5.39
C ASN A 251 27.71 15.60 4.08
N ASN A 252 26.74 15.30 3.21
CA ASN A 252 26.56 15.90 1.89
C ASN A 252 25.06 16.20 1.65
N PRO A 253 24.46 17.18 2.37
CA PRO A 253 23.00 17.39 2.36
C PRO A 253 22.44 17.79 0.99
N GLU A 254 23.25 18.43 0.14
CA GLU A 254 22.87 18.86 -1.20
C GLU A 254 23.23 17.85 -2.31
N ALA A 255 23.75 16.67 -1.93
CA ALA A 255 24.17 15.68 -2.91
C ALA A 255 22.99 15.24 -3.80
N SER A 256 23.24 15.23 -5.10
CA SER A 256 22.32 14.67 -6.09
C SER A 256 22.24 13.15 -5.97
N TYR A 257 21.16 12.57 -6.55
CA TYR A 257 21.07 11.11 -6.65
C TYR A 257 22.25 10.49 -7.42
N SER A 258 22.76 11.18 -8.43
CA SER A 258 23.90 10.67 -9.21
C SER A 258 25.15 10.54 -8.35
N GLU A 259 25.45 11.53 -7.52
CA GLU A 259 26.56 11.51 -6.58
C GLU A 259 26.38 10.44 -5.49
N LEU A 260 25.17 10.33 -4.92
CA LEU A 260 24.84 9.27 -3.97
C LEU A 260 25.00 7.89 -4.60
N ASN A 261 24.51 7.71 -5.83
CA ASN A 261 24.62 6.44 -6.52
C ASN A 261 26.08 6.06 -6.76
N GLU A 262 26.89 6.96 -7.25
CA GLU A 262 28.32 6.68 -7.52
C GLU A 262 29.09 6.33 -6.24
N ASN A 263 28.79 6.98 -5.12
CA ASN A 263 29.55 6.82 -3.87
C ASN A 263 29.01 5.74 -2.93
N VAL A 264 27.71 5.40 -3.00
CA VAL A 264 27.06 4.51 -2.00
C VAL A 264 26.27 3.38 -2.63
N LEU A 265 25.45 3.65 -3.69
CA LEU A 265 24.46 2.71 -4.20
C LEU A 265 24.93 1.91 -5.42
N LYS A 266 26.06 2.24 -6.04
CA LYS A 266 26.51 1.74 -7.34
C LYS A 266 26.42 0.22 -7.50
N GLU A 267 26.83 -0.52 -6.48
CA GLU A 267 26.78 -1.99 -6.49
C GLU A 267 25.39 -2.56 -6.18
N SER A 268 24.51 -1.76 -5.61
CA SER A 268 23.17 -2.18 -5.15
C SER A 268 22.05 -1.69 -6.08
N GLU A 269 22.30 -0.65 -6.89
CA GLU A 269 21.33 -0.13 -7.85
C GLU A 269 21.03 -1.18 -8.92
N GLY A 270 19.73 -1.46 -9.12
CA GLY A 270 19.28 -2.50 -10.05
C GLY A 270 19.30 -3.92 -9.46
N SER A 271 19.65 -4.09 -8.18
CA SER A 271 19.59 -5.40 -7.50
C SER A 271 18.18 -5.94 -7.37
N LEU A 272 17.16 -5.07 -7.42
CA LEU A 272 15.74 -5.40 -7.54
C LEU A 272 15.09 -4.68 -8.73
N ASP A 273 14.01 -5.27 -9.22
CA ASP A 273 13.06 -4.58 -10.09
C ASP A 273 11.65 -4.71 -9.50
N TYR A 274 11.55 -4.36 -8.20
CA TYR A 274 10.30 -4.42 -7.46
C TYR A 274 9.40 -3.25 -7.86
N LYS A 275 8.35 -3.57 -8.61
CA LYS A 275 7.36 -2.61 -9.10
C LYS A 275 5.97 -3.10 -8.75
N THR A 276 5.08 -2.18 -8.43
CA THR A 276 3.68 -2.50 -8.15
C THR A 276 2.78 -1.32 -8.46
N ILE A 277 1.54 -1.61 -8.82
CA ILE A 277 0.51 -0.59 -8.95
C ILE A 277 0.30 0.15 -7.63
N SER A 278 0.13 1.46 -7.69
CA SER A 278 -0.24 2.22 -6.49
C SER A 278 -1.73 2.03 -6.16
N PRO A 279 -2.12 1.88 -4.89
CA PRO A 279 -3.54 1.92 -4.50
C PRO A 279 -4.28 3.17 -4.99
N ARG A 280 -3.56 4.29 -5.19
CA ARG A 280 -4.11 5.53 -5.74
C ARG A 280 -4.68 5.38 -7.15
N SER A 281 -4.16 4.42 -7.93
CA SER A 281 -4.72 4.14 -9.26
C SER A 281 -6.15 3.61 -9.16
N PHE A 282 -6.44 2.76 -8.18
CA PHE A 282 -7.81 2.31 -7.93
C PHE A 282 -8.70 3.45 -7.42
N GLU A 283 -8.17 4.31 -6.55
CA GLU A 283 -8.91 5.48 -6.04
C GLU A 283 -9.27 6.46 -7.17
N ALA A 284 -8.35 6.69 -8.11
CA ALA A 284 -8.61 7.49 -9.31
C ALA A 284 -9.67 6.83 -10.22
N ILE A 285 -9.63 5.51 -10.38
CA ILE A 285 -10.64 4.77 -11.15
C ILE A 285 -12.03 4.90 -10.47
N MET A 286 -12.11 4.73 -9.14
CA MET A 286 -13.35 4.84 -8.38
C MET A 286 -14.01 6.22 -8.52
N THR A 287 -13.25 7.27 -8.77
CA THR A 287 -13.72 8.65 -8.96
C THR A 287 -13.85 9.06 -10.43
N ASN A 288 -13.64 8.12 -11.35
CA ASN A 288 -13.60 8.38 -12.80
C ASN A 288 -12.64 9.53 -13.15
N THR A 289 -11.48 9.56 -12.50
CA THR A 289 -10.44 10.56 -12.75
C THR A 289 -9.42 9.99 -13.73
N CYS A 290 -9.16 10.72 -14.81
CA CYS A 290 -8.16 10.33 -15.79
C CYS A 290 -6.77 10.28 -15.15
N GLN A 291 -5.98 9.27 -15.49
CA GLN A 291 -4.63 9.14 -14.98
C GLN A 291 -3.61 9.43 -16.08
N VAL A 292 -2.60 10.23 -15.78
CA VAL A 292 -1.36 10.33 -16.55
C VAL A 292 -0.28 9.61 -15.78
N LEU A 293 0.18 8.50 -16.30
CA LEU A 293 1.11 7.62 -15.62
C LEU A 293 2.39 7.43 -16.43
N HIS A 294 3.54 7.38 -15.77
CA HIS A 294 4.76 6.92 -16.42
C HIS A 294 4.54 5.52 -17.03
N GLU A 295 5.23 5.25 -18.13
CA GLU A 295 5.27 3.90 -18.70
C GLU A 295 5.66 2.86 -17.64
N GLY A 296 4.90 1.77 -17.57
CA GLY A 296 5.07 0.74 -16.54
C GLY A 296 4.15 -0.45 -16.75
N SER A 297 4.32 -1.47 -15.91
CA SER A 297 3.53 -2.72 -15.95
C SER A 297 2.23 -2.62 -15.16
N TYR A 298 2.21 -1.79 -14.11
CA TYR A 298 1.07 -1.59 -13.19
C TYR A 298 0.44 -2.90 -12.74
N SER A 299 1.29 -3.88 -12.40
CA SER A 299 0.87 -5.24 -12.00
C SER A 299 -0.09 -5.90 -13.00
N SER A 300 0.04 -5.58 -14.30
CA SER A 300 -0.83 -6.03 -15.42
C SER A 300 -2.31 -5.65 -15.25
N VAL A 301 -2.65 -4.70 -14.38
CA VAL A 301 -4.03 -4.22 -14.16
C VAL A 301 -4.42 -3.19 -15.20
N LEU A 302 -3.51 -2.27 -15.54
CA LEU A 302 -3.79 -1.13 -16.42
C LEU A 302 -3.17 -1.30 -17.80
N THR A 303 -3.92 -0.91 -18.84
CA THR A 303 -3.45 -0.91 -20.23
C THR A 303 -3.19 0.53 -20.66
N PRO A 304 -1.97 0.84 -21.23
CA PRO A 304 -1.62 2.18 -21.68
C PRO A 304 -2.56 2.65 -22.80
N ASN A 305 -2.88 3.94 -22.80
CA ASN A 305 -3.74 4.63 -23.76
C ASN A 305 -5.18 4.06 -23.90
N LYS A 306 -5.52 3.12 -22.99
CA LYS A 306 -6.89 2.62 -22.81
C LYS A 306 -7.44 2.98 -21.43
N HIS A 307 -6.62 2.78 -20.38
CA HIS A 307 -6.99 3.02 -18.98
C HIS A 307 -6.26 4.22 -18.37
N TYR A 308 -5.20 4.69 -18.99
CA TYR A 308 -4.45 5.87 -18.60
C TYR A 308 -3.71 6.47 -19.81
N ILE A 309 -3.33 7.74 -19.75
CA ILE A 309 -2.48 8.41 -20.72
C ILE A 309 -1.03 8.09 -20.36
N GLN A 310 -0.29 7.43 -21.27
CA GLN A 310 1.08 7.05 -21.00
C GLN A 310 2.04 8.22 -21.18
N LEU A 311 2.87 8.47 -20.16
CA LEU A 311 3.99 9.40 -20.19
C LEU A 311 5.30 8.60 -20.17
N ASN A 312 6.20 8.88 -21.12
CA ASN A 312 7.52 8.26 -21.14
C ASN A 312 8.36 8.72 -19.94
N LYS A 313 9.22 7.84 -19.41
CA LYS A 313 10.08 8.17 -18.25
C LYS A 313 11.09 9.28 -18.51
N ASP A 314 11.47 9.48 -19.77
CA ASP A 314 12.34 10.55 -20.25
C ASP A 314 11.58 11.84 -20.63
N PHE A 315 10.24 11.84 -20.48
CA PHE A 315 9.34 12.92 -20.86
C PHE A 315 9.35 13.27 -22.37
N SER A 316 9.92 12.43 -23.24
CA SER A 316 10.04 12.69 -24.69
C SER A 316 8.69 12.95 -25.37
N ASN A 317 7.58 12.40 -24.82
CA ASN A 317 6.23 12.59 -25.36
C ASN A 317 5.39 13.65 -24.60
N ILE A 318 5.99 14.47 -23.71
CA ILE A 318 5.26 15.38 -22.82
C ILE A 318 4.35 16.35 -23.60
N LYS A 319 4.80 16.89 -24.74
CA LYS A 319 4.00 17.79 -25.57
C LYS A 319 2.70 17.13 -26.05
N ASN A 320 2.78 15.88 -26.48
CA ASN A 320 1.60 15.13 -26.90
C ASN A 320 0.67 14.82 -25.71
N VAL A 321 1.24 14.48 -24.56
CA VAL A 321 0.48 14.25 -23.33
C VAL A 321 -0.29 15.51 -22.89
N LEU A 322 0.29 16.70 -23.02
CA LEU A 322 -0.39 17.96 -22.72
C LEU A 322 -1.58 18.20 -23.65
N LEU A 323 -1.43 17.99 -24.95
CA LEU A 323 -2.55 18.08 -25.91
C LEU A 323 -3.69 17.10 -25.56
N LEU A 324 -3.35 15.90 -25.09
CA LEU A 324 -4.35 14.91 -24.63
C LEU A 324 -5.04 15.34 -23.33
N ILE A 325 -4.32 15.96 -22.40
CA ILE A 325 -4.88 16.50 -21.14
C ILE A 325 -5.87 17.64 -21.44
N GLU A 326 -5.58 18.50 -22.41
CA GLU A 326 -6.47 19.59 -22.83
C GLU A 326 -7.76 19.07 -23.46
N ASN A 327 -7.72 17.89 -24.08
CA ASN A 327 -8.90 17.26 -24.67
C ASN A 327 -9.74 16.56 -23.56
N GLN A 328 -10.74 17.28 -23.07
CA GLN A 328 -11.63 16.83 -21.97
C GLN A 328 -12.37 15.54 -22.33
N GLU A 329 -12.87 15.41 -23.57
CA GLU A 329 -13.60 14.22 -24.03
C GLU A 329 -12.69 12.99 -24.05
N TYR A 330 -11.44 13.17 -24.46
CA TYR A 330 -10.44 12.12 -24.44
C TYR A 330 -10.13 11.67 -23.02
N CYS A 331 -9.90 12.61 -22.09
CA CYS A 331 -9.68 12.32 -20.68
C CYS A 331 -10.86 11.56 -20.06
N GLU A 332 -12.10 12.00 -20.32
CA GLU A 332 -13.31 11.34 -19.82
C GLU A 332 -13.47 9.94 -20.41
N LYS A 333 -13.16 9.74 -21.69
CA LYS A 333 -13.17 8.43 -22.35
C LYS A 333 -12.18 7.47 -21.69
N ILE A 334 -10.92 7.90 -21.47
CA ILE A 334 -9.88 7.08 -20.83
C ILE A 334 -10.28 6.70 -19.41
N ALA A 335 -10.76 7.65 -18.62
CA ALA A 335 -11.23 7.41 -17.25
C ALA A 335 -12.43 6.44 -17.23
N THR A 336 -13.39 6.62 -18.13
CA THR A 336 -14.58 5.77 -18.24
C THR A 336 -14.22 4.35 -18.67
N ASN A 337 -13.26 4.16 -19.56
CA ASN A 337 -12.76 2.85 -19.92
C ASN A 337 -12.15 2.14 -18.70
N ALA A 338 -11.28 2.84 -17.95
CA ALA A 338 -10.69 2.29 -16.73
C ALA A 338 -11.78 1.91 -15.69
N TYR A 339 -12.76 2.80 -15.49
CA TYR A 339 -13.88 2.52 -14.58
C TYR A 339 -14.66 1.26 -15.01
N ARG A 340 -15.08 1.17 -16.25
CA ARG A 340 -15.89 0.04 -16.76
C ARG A 340 -15.12 -1.28 -16.73
N ASP A 341 -13.88 -1.28 -17.20
CA ASP A 341 -13.11 -2.51 -17.35
C ASP A 341 -12.60 -3.05 -16.01
N ILE A 342 -12.13 -2.16 -15.12
CA ILE A 342 -11.49 -2.57 -13.87
C ILE A 342 -12.54 -2.82 -12.77
N ILE A 343 -13.57 -1.98 -12.67
CA ILE A 343 -14.64 -2.18 -11.69
C ILE A 343 -15.60 -3.26 -12.17
N GLY A 344 -15.93 -3.28 -13.46
CA GLY A 344 -16.94 -4.20 -14.02
C GLY A 344 -16.55 -5.68 -13.93
N ASN A 345 -15.25 -6.02 -13.94
CA ASN A 345 -14.81 -7.42 -13.85
C ASN A 345 -14.72 -7.94 -12.40
N ASN A 346 -14.86 -7.09 -11.41
CA ASN A 346 -14.76 -7.39 -9.96
C ASN A 346 -13.48 -8.13 -9.52
N ALA A 347 -12.46 -8.26 -10.36
CA ALA A 347 -11.26 -9.03 -10.06
C ALA A 347 -10.38 -8.35 -9.00
N HIS A 348 -10.46 -7.02 -8.90
CA HIS A 348 -9.60 -6.21 -8.05
C HIS A 348 -10.37 -5.62 -6.83
N THR A 349 -11.28 -6.39 -6.25
CA THR A 349 -12.06 -5.98 -5.07
C THR A 349 -11.48 -6.55 -3.78
N TYR A 350 -11.74 -5.89 -2.64
CA TYR A 350 -11.37 -6.43 -1.33
C TYR A 350 -12.06 -7.75 -1.02
N GLU A 351 -13.26 -8.00 -1.55
CA GLU A 351 -13.93 -9.30 -1.44
C GLU A 351 -13.07 -10.41 -2.04
N LYS A 352 -12.58 -10.23 -3.28
CA LYS A 352 -11.69 -11.20 -3.95
C LYS A 352 -10.35 -11.36 -3.24
N PHE A 353 -9.79 -10.29 -2.74
CA PHE A 353 -8.58 -10.34 -1.93
C PHE A 353 -8.77 -11.20 -0.68
N VAL A 354 -9.84 -10.98 0.07
CA VAL A 354 -10.16 -11.77 1.28
C VAL A 354 -10.37 -13.24 0.94
N ASP A 355 -11.07 -13.54 -0.16
CA ASP A 355 -11.23 -14.91 -0.67
C ASP A 355 -9.87 -15.57 -0.97
N ILE A 356 -8.95 -14.86 -1.62
CA ILE A 356 -7.59 -15.36 -1.91
C ILE A 356 -6.84 -15.66 -0.61
N VAL A 357 -6.89 -14.75 0.37
CA VAL A 357 -6.19 -14.92 1.64
C VAL A 357 -6.74 -16.10 2.42
N ILE A 358 -8.05 -16.22 2.54
CA ILE A 358 -8.70 -17.30 3.31
C ILE A 358 -8.51 -18.65 2.63
N SER A 359 -8.78 -18.75 1.32
CA SER A 359 -8.72 -20.02 0.59
C SER A 359 -7.31 -20.61 0.56
N ASN A 360 -6.28 -19.79 0.48
CA ASN A 360 -4.89 -20.23 0.51
C ASN A 360 -4.32 -20.35 1.93
N GLY A 361 -4.86 -19.59 2.87
CA GLY A 361 -4.46 -19.61 4.26
C GLY A 361 -4.89 -20.88 4.99
N LEU A 362 -6.01 -21.47 4.62
CA LEU A 362 -6.56 -22.69 5.24
C LEU A 362 -6.15 -23.96 4.47
N LYS A 363 -5.88 -25.08 5.17
CA LYS A 363 -5.62 -26.39 4.54
C LYS A 363 -6.88 -27.09 4.05
N SER A 364 -8.00 -26.86 4.72
CA SER A 364 -9.34 -27.36 4.35
C SER A 364 -10.40 -26.48 5.02
N ARG A 365 -11.52 -26.28 4.36
CA ARG A 365 -12.73 -25.74 5.01
C ARG A 365 -13.26 -26.83 5.94
N ARG A 366 -12.88 -26.82 7.22
CA ARG A 366 -13.55 -27.61 8.25
C ARG A 366 -14.75 -26.82 8.74
N GLU A 367 -15.89 -27.50 8.91
CA GLU A 367 -17.00 -26.94 9.69
C GLU A 367 -16.55 -26.82 11.15
N PHE A 368 -16.41 -25.60 11.64
CA PHE A 368 -15.98 -25.34 13.01
C PHE A 368 -17.16 -25.04 13.91
N ARG A 369 -17.17 -25.62 15.10
CA ARG A 369 -18.19 -25.36 16.11
C ARG A 369 -17.96 -23.97 16.73
N HIS A 370 -18.97 -23.12 16.65
CA HIS A 370 -18.99 -21.85 17.37
C HIS A 370 -18.87 -22.06 18.87
N ASN A 371 -17.89 -21.45 19.49
CA ASN A 371 -17.75 -21.39 20.94
C ASN A 371 -18.33 -20.05 21.44
N ASN A 372 -19.52 -20.10 22.07
CA ASN A 372 -20.27 -18.92 22.54
C ASN A 372 -19.56 -18.07 23.60
N SER A 373 -18.36 -18.47 24.10
CA SER A 373 -17.68 -17.80 25.23
C SER A 373 -16.64 -16.72 24.83
N ARG A 374 -16.72 -16.17 23.59
CA ARG A 374 -15.73 -15.19 23.11
C ARG A 374 -16.12 -13.72 23.27
N PHE A 375 -17.03 -13.44 24.18
CA PHE A 375 -17.49 -12.06 24.45
C PHE A 375 -16.33 -11.10 24.71
N TRP A 376 -15.37 -11.49 25.55
CA TRP A 376 -14.19 -10.66 25.87
C TRP A 376 -13.28 -10.41 24.67
N LEU A 377 -13.10 -11.37 23.76
CA LEU A 377 -12.36 -11.16 22.52
C LEU A 377 -13.07 -10.14 21.61
N LYS A 378 -14.40 -10.21 21.51
CA LYS A 378 -15.19 -9.22 20.76
C LYS A 378 -15.05 -7.81 21.35
N CYS A 379 -15.14 -7.69 22.67
CA CYS A 379 -14.93 -6.42 23.35
C CYS A 379 -13.50 -5.88 23.16
N GLN A 380 -12.48 -6.72 23.32
CA GLN A 380 -11.09 -6.36 23.09
C GLN A 380 -10.85 -5.96 21.63
N SER A 381 -11.37 -6.70 20.65
CA SER A 381 -11.26 -6.38 19.24
C SER A 381 -11.90 -5.02 18.90
N LYS A 382 -13.10 -4.75 19.41
CA LYS A 382 -13.76 -3.44 19.25
C LYS A 382 -12.94 -2.31 19.90
N PHE A 383 -12.38 -2.54 21.08
CA PHE A 383 -11.51 -1.58 21.75
C PHE A 383 -10.28 -1.25 20.89
N HIS A 384 -9.59 -2.26 20.37
CA HIS A 384 -8.40 -2.08 19.54
C HIS A 384 -8.68 -1.34 18.22
N LEU A 385 -9.86 -1.51 17.62
CA LEU A 385 -10.21 -0.86 16.37
C LEU A 385 -10.77 0.57 16.56
N TYR A 386 -11.73 0.74 17.46
CA TYR A 386 -12.59 1.93 17.46
C TYR A 386 -12.38 2.84 18.66
N VAL A 387 -12.32 2.29 19.88
CA VAL A 387 -12.30 3.11 21.09
C VAL A 387 -10.99 3.89 21.19
N PHE A 388 -9.87 3.23 20.95
CA PHE A 388 -8.56 3.89 21.01
C PHE A 388 -8.38 4.92 19.90
N ALA A 389 -8.88 4.65 18.69
CA ALA A 389 -8.89 5.63 17.59
C ALA A 389 -9.70 6.88 17.92
N GLN A 390 -10.85 6.72 18.60
CA GLN A 390 -11.67 7.85 19.05
C GLN A 390 -10.98 8.67 20.14
N ILE A 391 -10.37 8.01 21.11
CA ILE A 391 -9.60 8.67 22.18
C ILE A 391 -8.49 9.53 21.59
N ILE A 392 -7.69 9.01 20.67
CA ILE A 392 -6.61 9.76 20.03
C ILE A 392 -7.17 10.91 19.18
N LYS A 393 -8.29 10.73 18.48
CA LYS A 393 -8.94 11.81 17.74
C LYS A 393 -9.38 12.96 18.66
N ILE A 394 -9.91 12.63 19.84
CA ILE A 394 -10.30 13.61 20.86
C ILE A 394 -9.07 14.33 21.39
N ILE A 395 -8.03 13.59 21.80
CA ILE A 395 -6.78 14.16 22.33
C ILE A 395 -6.16 15.14 21.33
N ARG A 396 -6.08 14.76 20.04
CA ARG A 396 -5.55 15.65 18.99
C ARG A 396 -6.36 16.92 18.77
N LYS A 397 -7.69 16.86 18.97
CA LYS A 397 -8.55 18.05 18.84
C LYS A 397 -8.31 19.08 19.96
N TYR A 398 -7.77 18.65 21.11
CA TYR A 398 -7.56 19.52 22.27
C TYR A 398 -6.08 19.87 22.53
N ILE A 399 -5.13 19.26 21.78
CA ILE A 399 -3.68 19.50 21.94
C ILE A 399 -3.10 20.30 20.74
N TYR A 400 -3.77 20.32 19.63
CA TYR A 400 -3.43 21.09 18.43
C TYR A 400 -4.67 21.89 17.97
#